data_d229bbbce9716ce7a167744882ad654c
#
_entry.id   d229bbbce9716ce7a167744882ad654c
#
_cell.length_a   1.000
_cell.length_b   1.000
_cell.length_c   1.000
_cell.angle_alpha   90.00
_cell.angle_beta   90.00
_cell.angle_gamma   90.00
#
_symmetry.space_group_name_H-M   'P 1'
#
loop_
_entity.id
_entity.type
_entity.pdbx_description
1 polymer ?
#
loop_
_entity_poly.entity_id
_entity_poly.type
_entity_poly.pdbx_seq_one_letter_code
_entity_poly.pdbx_strand_id
1 'polypeptide(L)'
;MKSDFLLAITQLSAEKNLSREVVLDAVEAALVSAYRKNNFAPTQNIEVKINPANGKVQVWAEMTVVEKAQDPRQEISIDEARKVKPDIKIDDVISVEATPSNAGRIAAQTAKQVILQRLHEAEHSAIFEEYTDKQGDIITGVVRRIESRQVFIDLGRAEAVMPAAEQGLNERYRIGQRLRVYLLEVAQTPRGPVLIVSRSHPNLLRRLFELEVPEIYNGTVEIKAVAREAGYRSKVAVTARQEGIDPVGCCVGLRGIRIQNIVNELNGEKIDVVNWSPDTAVFIANALSPAQVVAVKLNEEEKRATVVIPDRQLSLAIGKEGQNVRLAVKLSGWRIDIKSASDAERERAEATKEEEGAVADEELPAPMPELVEPTLVAAEVSPKTAAKRELRFAEDIAVKAPVKPQTKTKKRKKKAARRKESAEDGIKLKKQRRGPDTAEDDESEFY
;
A
#
# COMPACT_ATOMS: atom_id res chain seq x y z
N MET A 1 16.30 46.11 -29.24
CA MET A 1 15.12 45.42 -28.68
C MET A 1 15.58 44.03 -28.30
N LYS A 2 15.35 43.63 -27.05
CA LYS A 2 15.57 42.23 -26.68
C LYS A 2 14.50 41.45 -27.45
N SER A 3 14.90 40.40 -28.18
CA SER A 3 13.95 39.61 -28.95
C SER A 3 12.94 38.95 -27.98
N ASP A 4 11.66 38.85 -28.39
CA ASP A 4 10.60 38.18 -27.62
C ASP A 4 11.00 36.78 -27.19
N PHE A 5 11.88 36.14 -27.97
CA PHE A 5 12.52 34.87 -27.70
C PHE A 5 13.37 34.88 -26.41
N LEU A 6 14.25 35.89 -26.23
CA LEU A 6 15.08 36.00 -25.02
C LEU A 6 14.29 36.37 -23.79
N LEU A 7 13.20 37.11 -23.96
CA LEU A 7 12.27 37.41 -22.87
C LEU A 7 11.57 36.16 -22.40
N ALA A 8 11.09 35.30 -23.33
CA ALA A 8 10.46 34.03 -23.01
C ALA A 8 11.42 33.05 -22.28
N ILE A 9 12.67 32.96 -22.73
CA ILE A 9 13.70 32.14 -22.05
C ILE A 9 13.96 32.67 -20.63
N THR A 10 14.11 33.96 -20.46
CA THR A 10 14.41 34.56 -19.15
C THR A 10 13.25 34.38 -18.18
N GLN A 11 12.02 34.53 -18.64
CA GLN A 11 10.82 34.34 -17.85
C GLN A 11 10.66 32.88 -17.40
N LEU A 12 10.83 31.93 -18.32
CA LEU A 12 10.77 30.50 -18.02
C LEU A 12 11.90 30.03 -17.09
N SER A 13 13.12 30.54 -17.29
CA SER A 13 14.26 30.30 -16.42
C SER A 13 13.97 30.77 -14.98
N ALA A 14 13.35 31.93 -14.82
CA ALA A 14 12.99 32.49 -13.52
C ALA A 14 11.83 31.72 -12.85
N GLU A 15 10.80 31.31 -13.60
CA GLU A 15 9.66 30.57 -13.07
C GLU A 15 10.02 29.17 -12.57
N LYS A 16 11.04 28.55 -13.17
CA LYS A 16 11.34 27.12 -12.95
C LYS A 16 12.71 26.83 -12.36
N ASN A 17 13.46 27.86 -11.93
CA ASN A 17 14.80 27.75 -11.34
C ASN A 17 15.83 27.01 -12.25
N LEU A 18 15.65 27.05 -13.57
CA LEU A 18 16.61 26.49 -14.52
C LEU A 18 17.65 27.55 -14.88
N SER A 19 18.94 27.17 -14.97
CA SER A 19 19.95 28.08 -15.43
C SER A 19 19.71 28.45 -16.89
N ARG A 20 19.90 29.72 -17.24
CA ARG A 20 19.69 30.24 -18.59
C ARG A 20 20.58 29.53 -19.62
N GLU A 21 21.80 29.15 -19.21
CA GLU A 21 22.79 28.49 -20.06
C GLU A 21 22.31 27.10 -20.47
N VAL A 22 21.84 26.29 -19.53
CA VAL A 22 21.28 24.96 -19.79
C VAL A 22 20.10 25.01 -20.77
N VAL A 23 19.26 26.03 -20.65
CA VAL A 23 18.11 26.21 -21.56
C VAL A 23 18.61 26.58 -22.96
N LEU A 24 19.62 27.46 -23.09
CA LEU A 24 20.22 27.85 -24.37
C LEU A 24 20.87 26.68 -25.07
N ASP A 25 21.71 25.90 -24.37
CA ASP A 25 22.36 24.71 -24.90
C ASP A 25 21.38 23.68 -25.41
N ALA A 26 20.31 23.45 -24.66
CA ALA A 26 19.24 22.53 -25.06
C ALA A 26 18.50 23.02 -26.33
N VAL A 27 18.25 24.32 -26.44
CA VAL A 27 17.63 24.91 -27.62
C VAL A 27 18.58 24.84 -28.85
N GLU A 28 19.87 25.13 -28.67
CA GLU A 28 20.87 25.00 -29.73
C GLU A 28 20.94 23.57 -30.26
N ALA A 29 21.00 22.57 -29.38
CA ALA A 29 21.00 21.14 -29.76
C ALA A 29 19.75 20.73 -30.56
N ALA A 30 18.58 21.23 -30.15
CA ALA A 30 17.34 20.95 -30.85
C ALA A 30 17.26 21.66 -32.21
N LEU A 31 17.78 22.88 -32.30
CA LEU A 31 17.86 23.62 -33.55
C LEU A 31 18.76 22.92 -34.57
N VAL A 32 19.86 22.36 -34.13
CA VAL A 32 20.73 21.50 -34.97
C VAL A 32 19.87 20.38 -35.60
N SER A 33 19.09 19.67 -34.80
CA SER A 33 18.23 18.59 -35.28
C SER A 33 17.14 19.09 -36.25
N ALA A 34 16.53 20.22 -35.93
CA ALA A 34 15.45 20.81 -36.76
C ALA A 34 15.98 21.30 -38.10
N TYR A 35 17.09 22.01 -38.13
CA TYR A 35 17.70 22.49 -39.37
C TYR A 35 18.26 21.36 -40.24
N ARG A 36 18.92 20.34 -39.64
CA ARG A 36 19.36 19.15 -40.33
C ARG A 36 18.24 18.49 -41.12
N LYS A 37 17.05 18.36 -40.49
CA LYS A 37 15.89 17.75 -41.11
C LYS A 37 15.31 18.56 -42.27
N ASN A 38 15.36 19.89 -42.19
CA ASN A 38 14.60 20.77 -43.10
C ASN A 38 15.46 21.40 -44.19
N ASN A 39 16.74 21.73 -43.91
CA ASN A 39 17.56 22.58 -44.78
C ASN A 39 18.88 21.99 -45.21
N PHE A 40 19.43 21.00 -44.47
CA PHE A 40 20.75 20.43 -44.68
C PHE A 40 20.67 18.93 -44.96
N ALA A 41 21.80 18.36 -45.43
CA ALA A 41 21.88 16.93 -45.64
C ALA A 41 21.94 16.15 -44.30
N PRO A 42 21.42 14.91 -44.23
CA PRO A 42 21.36 14.13 -42.98
C PRO A 42 22.74 13.84 -42.37
N THR A 43 23.76 13.76 -43.21
CA THR A 43 25.17 13.46 -42.83
C THR A 43 26.01 14.70 -42.53
N GLN A 44 25.49 15.88 -42.82
CA GLN A 44 26.22 17.14 -42.68
C GLN A 44 26.34 17.57 -41.22
N ASN A 45 27.53 17.93 -40.78
CA ASN A 45 27.72 18.55 -39.47
C ASN A 45 27.30 20.01 -39.52
N ILE A 46 26.40 20.36 -38.60
CA ILE A 46 25.91 21.74 -38.44
C ILE A 46 26.04 22.15 -36.96
N GLU A 47 26.49 23.37 -36.75
CA GLU A 47 26.57 24.01 -35.46
C GLU A 47 25.59 25.21 -35.43
N VAL A 48 24.84 25.34 -34.39
CA VAL A 48 23.92 26.46 -34.21
C VAL A 48 24.30 27.21 -32.96
N LYS A 49 24.49 28.54 -33.09
CA LYS A 49 24.76 29.41 -31.95
C LYS A 49 23.71 30.49 -31.85
N ILE A 50 23.25 30.70 -30.65
CA ILE A 50 22.27 31.77 -30.32
C ILE A 50 23.02 32.88 -29.57
N ASN A 51 23.02 34.06 -30.15
CA ASN A 51 23.63 35.21 -29.49
C ASN A 51 22.81 35.63 -28.26
N PRO A 52 23.34 35.54 -27.02
CA PRO A 52 22.60 35.82 -25.81
C PRO A 52 22.19 37.28 -25.62
N ALA A 53 22.73 38.21 -26.36
CA ALA A 53 22.43 39.62 -26.25
C ALA A 53 21.25 40.06 -27.12
N ASN A 54 21.19 39.55 -28.36
CA ASN A 54 20.19 40.00 -29.34
C ASN A 54 19.22 38.88 -29.80
N GLY A 55 19.49 37.61 -29.40
CA GLY A 55 18.66 36.45 -29.78
C GLY A 55 18.74 36.07 -31.27
N LYS A 56 19.77 36.56 -31.99
CA LYS A 56 20.01 36.12 -33.37
C LYS A 56 20.57 34.72 -33.38
N VAL A 57 20.00 33.91 -34.26
CA VAL A 57 20.47 32.54 -34.50
C VAL A 57 21.41 32.56 -35.69
N GLN A 58 22.58 32.00 -35.54
CA GLN A 58 23.58 31.77 -36.58
C GLN A 58 23.77 30.27 -36.75
N VAL A 59 23.70 29.83 -38.00
CA VAL A 59 23.86 28.41 -38.35
C VAL A 59 25.16 28.28 -39.15
N TRP A 60 26.06 27.47 -38.66
CA TRP A 60 27.33 27.13 -39.29
C TRP A 60 27.22 25.71 -39.84
N ALA A 61 27.55 25.54 -41.12
CA ALA A 61 27.57 24.24 -41.77
C ALA A 61 29.00 23.90 -42.19
N GLU A 62 29.42 22.68 -41.90
CA GLU A 62 30.64 22.14 -42.44
C GLU A 62 30.44 21.78 -43.89
N MET A 63 31.28 22.33 -44.77
CA MET A 63 31.27 22.09 -46.20
C MET A 63 32.67 21.61 -46.65
N THR A 64 32.69 20.67 -47.60
CA THR A 64 33.91 20.18 -48.20
C THR A 64 34.33 21.08 -49.37
N VAL A 65 35.60 21.47 -49.43
CA VAL A 65 36.10 22.32 -50.51
C VAL A 65 36.43 21.48 -51.75
N VAL A 66 35.78 21.81 -52.88
CA VAL A 66 35.96 21.12 -54.17
C VAL A 66 36.26 22.14 -55.26
N GLU A 67 36.82 21.68 -56.40
CA GLU A 67 37.08 22.59 -57.54
C GLU A 67 35.77 23.11 -58.16
N LYS A 68 34.76 22.25 -58.26
CA LYS A 68 33.43 22.61 -58.76
C LYS A 68 32.37 21.95 -57.85
N ALA A 69 31.64 22.74 -57.14
CA ALA A 69 30.56 22.26 -56.29
C ALA A 69 29.45 21.61 -57.12
N GLN A 70 29.17 20.34 -56.85
CA GLN A 70 28.04 19.59 -57.45
C GLN A 70 26.78 19.70 -56.56
N ASP A 71 26.97 19.63 -55.26
CA ASP A 71 25.88 19.82 -54.31
C ASP A 71 26.14 21.08 -53.44
N PRO A 72 25.43 22.20 -53.72
CA PRO A 72 25.65 23.47 -53.02
C PRO A 72 25.29 23.40 -51.51
N ARG A 73 24.77 22.26 -51.03
CA ARG A 73 24.47 22.06 -49.59
C ARG A 73 25.67 21.50 -48.82
N GLN A 74 26.53 20.69 -49.48
CA GLN A 74 27.63 19.97 -48.81
C GLN A 74 29.02 20.45 -49.32
N GLU A 75 29.04 21.02 -50.50
CA GLU A 75 30.30 21.39 -51.18
C GLU A 75 30.38 22.90 -51.41
N ILE A 76 31.58 23.45 -51.31
CA ILE A 76 31.87 24.84 -51.59
C ILE A 76 33.03 24.92 -52.59
N SER A 77 32.94 25.84 -53.57
CA SER A 77 34.02 26.02 -54.53
C SER A 77 35.29 26.62 -53.84
N ILE A 78 36.47 26.25 -54.34
CA ILE A 78 37.74 26.75 -53.83
C ILE A 78 37.83 28.29 -53.85
N ASP A 79 37.22 28.94 -54.84
CA ASP A 79 37.21 30.39 -54.98
C ASP A 79 36.36 31.08 -53.90
N GLU A 80 35.32 30.47 -53.48
CA GLU A 80 34.47 30.96 -52.39
C GLU A 80 35.06 30.62 -51.00
N ALA A 81 35.68 29.43 -50.88
CA ALA A 81 36.35 29.02 -49.65
C ALA A 81 37.57 29.91 -49.33
N ARG A 82 38.30 30.34 -50.33
CA ARG A 82 39.43 31.28 -50.16
C ARG A 82 39.03 32.68 -49.68
N LYS A 83 37.79 33.10 -49.87
CA LYS A 83 37.27 34.37 -49.31
C LYS A 83 37.13 34.31 -47.79
N VAL A 84 36.93 33.11 -47.25
CA VAL A 84 36.76 32.87 -45.80
C VAL A 84 38.12 32.54 -45.14
N LYS A 85 38.92 31.69 -45.83
CA LYS A 85 40.28 31.30 -45.37
C LYS A 85 41.23 31.25 -46.55
N PRO A 86 42.31 32.09 -46.62
CA PRO A 86 43.20 32.15 -47.80
C PRO A 86 44.05 30.91 -48.01
N ASP A 87 44.35 30.11 -46.99
CA ASP A 87 45.27 28.95 -47.03
C ASP A 87 44.57 27.59 -47.16
N ILE A 88 43.44 27.52 -47.78
CA ILE A 88 42.64 26.31 -47.92
C ILE A 88 43.02 25.47 -49.11
N LYS A 89 43.05 24.15 -48.97
CA LYS A 89 43.26 23.15 -50.00
C LYS A 89 41.99 22.44 -50.39
N ILE A 90 42.02 21.79 -51.56
CA ILE A 90 40.94 20.89 -51.98
C ILE A 90 40.83 19.72 -51.01
N ASP A 91 39.63 19.26 -50.69
CA ASP A 91 39.23 18.26 -49.69
C ASP A 91 39.35 18.72 -48.21
N ASP A 92 39.67 20.00 -47.96
CA ASP A 92 39.58 20.54 -46.60
C ASP A 92 38.08 20.79 -46.23
N VAL A 93 37.77 20.66 -44.93
CA VAL A 93 36.47 20.97 -44.37
C VAL A 93 36.48 22.37 -43.77
N ILE A 94 35.52 23.21 -44.16
CA ILE A 94 35.37 24.57 -43.66
C ILE A 94 33.98 24.79 -43.10
N SER A 95 33.89 25.48 -41.97
CA SER A 95 32.60 25.92 -41.40
C SER A 95 32.19 27.26 -42.03
N VAL A 96 31.08 27.27 -42.74
CA VAL A 96 30.55 28.44 -43.43
C VAL A 96 29.19 28.82 -42.80
N GLU A 97 28.97 30.15 -42.62
CA GLU A 97 27.65 30.62 -42.15
C GLU A 97 26.60 30.41 -43.26
N ALA A 98 25.71 29.50 -43.00
CA ALA A 98 24.59 29.09 -43.89
C ALA A 98 23.21 29.31 -43.22
N THR A 99 23.03 30.50 -42.65
CA THR A 99 21.81 30.82 -41.91
C THR A 99 20.61 30.94 -42.88
N PRO A 100 19.56 30.06 -42.81
CA PRO A 100 18.38 30.14 -43.68
C PRO A 100 17.54 31.43 -43.42
N SER A 101 16.91 31.94 -44.45
CA SER A 101 16.06 33.16 -44.36
C SER A 101 14.92 33.08 -43.34
N ASN A 102 14.42 31.88 -43.11
CA ASN A 102 13.34 31.58 -42.13
C ASN A 102 13.85 31.07 -40.77
N ALA A 103 15.17 31.15 -40.54
CA ALA A 103 15.82 30.63 -39.34
C ALA A 103 15.18 31.13 -38.03
N GLY A 104 14.82 32.42 -37.95
CA GLY A 104 14.21 33.00 -36.77
C GLY A 104 12.85 32.42 -36.41
N ARG A 105 12.01 32.07 -37.41
CA ARG A 105 10.69 31.47 -37.19
C ARG A 105 10.81 30.03 -36.71
N ILE A 106 11.65 29.23 -37.39
CA ILE A 106 11.90 27.84 -37.00
C ILE A 106 12.54 27.80 -35.62
N ALA A 107 13.50 28.68 -35.32
CA ALA A 107 14.13 28.79 -34.02
C ALA A 107 13.10 29.05 -32.90
N ALA A 108 12.20 30.01 -33.10
CA ALA A 108 11.19 30.33 -32.09
C ALA A 108 10.22 29.15 -31.80
N GLN A 109 9.79 28.43 -32.83
CA GLN A 109 8.91 27.26 -32.66
C GLN A 109 9.65 26.10 -31.98
N THR A 110 10.86 25.78 -32.45
CA THR A 110 11.68 24.70 -31.88
C THR A 110 12.07 25.03 -30.45
N ALA A 111 12.47 26.26 -30.15
CA ALA A 111 12.80 26.70 -28.80
C ALA A 111 11.61 26.53 -27.86
N LYS A 112 10.42 26.95 -28.25
CA LYS A 112 9.21 26.75 -27.45
C LYS A 112 8.99 25.26 -27.14
N GLN A 113 9.11 24.40 -28.13
CA GLN A 113 8.91 22.95 -27.94
C GLN A 113 9.97 22.35 -27.02
N VAL A 114 11.24 22.71 -27.20
CA VAL A 114 12.35 22.19 -26.38
C VAL A 114 12.26 22.68 -24.93
N ILE A 115 11.92 23.97 -24.76
CA ILE A 115 11.74 24.53 -23.41
C ILE A 115 10.61 23.78 -22.68
N LEU A 116 9.49 23.55 -23.33
CA LEU A 116 8.39 22.79 -22.74
C LEU A 116 8.82 21.34 -22.42
N GLN A 117 9.58 20.71 -23.31
CA GLN A 117 10.10 19.36 -23.06
C GLN A 117 11.05 19.33 -21.86
N ARG A 118 12.03 20.22 -21.81
CA ARG A 118 12.96 20.31 -20.68
C ARG A 118 12.28 20.64 -19.36
N LEU A 119 11.26 21.47 -19.42
CA LEU A 119 10.43 21.78 -18.27
C LEU A 119 9.73 20.52 -17.74
N HIS A 120 9.09 19.74 -18.62
CA HIS A 120 8.46 18.48 -18.22
C HIS A 120 9.48 17.48 -17.69
N GLU A 121 10.65 17.36 -18.32
CA GLU A 121 11.72 16.49 -17.83
C GLU A 121 12.18 16.90 -16.42
N ALA A 122 12.38 18.20 -16.18
CA ALA A 122 12.76 18.70 -14.85
C ALA A 122 11.65 18.52 -13.80
N GLU A 123 10.40 18.76 -14.17
CA GLU A 123 9.23 18.49 -13.31
C GLU A 123 9.13 16.99 -12.98
N HIS A 124 9.31 16.12 -13.95
CA HIS A 124 9.28 14.66 -13.77
C HIS A 124 10.43 14.20 -12.86
N SER A 125 11.65 14.73 -13.05
CA SER A 125 12.79 14.39 -12.17
C SER A 125 12.54 14.84 -10.73
N ALA A 126 12.04 16.06 -10.54
CA ALA A 126 11.73 16.58 -9.21
C ALA A 126 10.61 15.77 -8.51
N ILE A 127 9.58 15.36 -9.26
CA ILE A 127 8.51 14.49 -8.74
C ILE A 127 9.10 13.11 -8.38
N PHE A 128 9.93 12.54 -9.26
CA PHE A 128 10.53 11.24 -9.02
C PHE A 128 11.39 11.26 -7.75
N GLU A 129 12.27 12.23 -7.57
CA GLU A 129 13.10 12.39 -6.38
C GLU A 129 12.25 12.57 -5.12
N GLU A 130 11.28 13.49 -5.13
CA GLU A 130 10.42 13.76 -3.98
C GLU A 130 9.65 12.54 -3.50
N TYR A 131 9.13 11.73 -4.44
CA TYR A 131 8.32 10.57 -4.07
C TYR A 131 9.12 9.29 -3.87
N THR A 132 10.35 9.20 -4.40
CA THR A 132 11.27 8.09 -4.09
C THR A 132 11.62 8.07 -2.61
N ASP A 133 11.88 9.23 -2.02
CA ASP A 133 12.15 9.35 -0.57
C ASP A 133 10.93 8.97 0.30
N LYS A 134 9.73 9.10 -0.26
CA LYS A 134 8.46 8.75 0.42
C LYS A 134 7.97 7.33 0.10
N GLN A 135 8.73 6.56 -0.68
CA GLN A 135 8.37 5.17 -0.98
C GLN A 135 8.33 4.35 0.30
N GLY A 136 7.26 3.60 0.50
CA GLY A 136 7.04 2.86 1.74
C GLY A 136 6.33 3.65 2.85
N ASP A 137 5.89 4.87 2.59
CA ASP A 137 5.14 5.69 3.52
C ASP A 137 3.67 5.85 3.12
N ILE A 138 2.87 6.38 4.05
CA ILE A 138 1.48 6.74 3.79
C ILE A 138 1.40 8.17 3.26
N ILE A 139 0.70 8.32 2.13
CA ILE A 139 0.41 9.60 1.54
C ILE A 139 -1.11 9.79 1.52
N THR A 140 -1.55 11.02 1.78
CA THR A 140 -2.95 11.39 1.66
C THR A 140 -3.21 11.99 0.29
N GLY A 141 -4.21 11.46 -0.43
CA GLY A 141 -4.62 11.99 -1.72
C GLY A 141 -6.13 12.04 -1.87
N VAL A 142 -6.58 12.60 -2.98
CA VAL A 142 -8.00 12.73 -3.34
C VAL A 142 -8.26 11.94 -4.61
N VAL A 143 -9.30 11.10 -4.61
CA VAL A 143 -9.72 10.34 -5.80
C VAL A 143 -10.18 11.33 -6.87
N ARG A 144 -9.46 11.38 -8.00
CA ARG A 144 -9.76 12.28 -9.11
C ARG A 144 -10.66 11.64 -10.15
N ARG A 145 -10.35 10.40 -10.54
CA ARG A 145 -11.10 9.63 -11.54
C ARG A 145 -10.98 8.14 -11.29
N ILE A 146 -11.91 7.38 -11.85
CA ILE A 146 -11.92 5.92 -11.80
C ILE A 146 -12.14 5.44 -13.23
N GLU A 147 -11.16 4.75 -13.80
CA GLU A 147 -11.19 4.30 -15.20
C GLU A 147 -10.65 2.86 -15.28
N SER A 148 -11.28 2.03 -16.08
CA SER A 148 -10.81 0.65 -16.35
C SER A 148 -10.46 -0.15 -15.09
N ARG A 149 -11.23 -0.01 -14.01
CA ARG A 149 -11.00 -0.59 -12.69
C ARG A 149 -9.74 -0.08 -11.98
N GLN A 150 -9.12 0.98 -12.45
CA GLN A 150 -8.03 1.67 -11.78
C GLN A 150 -8.56 2.94 -11.12
N VAL A 151 -8.02 3.27 -9.97
CA VAL A 151 -8.35 4.51 -9.25
C VAL A 151 -7.17 5.45 -9.35
N PHE A 152 -7.42 6.65 -9.88
CA PHE A 152 -6.43 7.70 -10.00
C PHE A 152 -6.60 8.67 -8.84
N ILE A 153 -5.50 8.90 -8.12
CA ILE A 153 -5.47 9.66 -6.88
C ILE A 153 -4.54 10.85 -7.07
N ASP A 154 -5.08 12.03 -6.85
CA ASP A 154 -4.34 13.28 -6.88
C ASP A 154 -3.62 13.48 -5.54
N LEU A 155 -2.29 13.53 -5.59
CA LEU A 155 -1.42 13.77 -4.44
C LEU A 155 -1.01 15.25 -4.31
N GLY A 156 -1.56 16.12 -5.17
CA GLY A 156 -1.29 17.54 -5.24
C GLY A 156 -0.28 17.90 -6.33
N ARG A 157 0.91 17.32 -6.34
CA ARG A 157 1.95 17.56 -7.37
C ARG A 157 2.00 16.48 -8.45
N ALA A 158 1.53 15.29 -8.12
CA ALA A 158 1.53 14.15 -9.02
C ALA A 158 0.24 13.34 -8.90
N GLU A 159 -0.10 12.61 -9.94
CA GLU A 159 -1.20 11.66 -9.96
C GLU A 159 -0.66 10.25 -9.71
N ALA A 160 -1.23 9.57 -8.71
CA ALA A 160 -0.91 8.17 -8.42
C ALA A 160 -1.98 7.25 -8.99
N VAL A 161 -1.58 6.03 -9.31
CA VAL A 161 -2.46 4.99 -9.85
C VAL A 161 -2.57 3.87 -8.83
N MET A 162 -3.79 3.49 -8.49
CA MET A 162 -4.08 2.31 -7.68
C MET A 162 -4.73 1.25 -8.58
N PRO A 163 -3.95 0.21 -8.99
CA PRO A 163 -4.46 -0.89 -9.80
C PRO A 163 -5.53 -1.70 -9.08
N ALA A 164 -6.35 -2.46 -9.80
CA ALA A 164 -7.42 -3.28 -9.22
C ALA A 164 -6.91 -4.29 -8.18
N ALA A 165 -5.71 -4.84 -8.35
CA ALA A 165 -5.08 -5.77 -7.41
C ALA A 165 -4.70 -5.10 -6.06
N GLU A 166 -4.46 -3.79 -6.08
CA GLU A 166 -4.04 -3.01 -4.92
C GLU A 166 -5.20 -2.29 -4.21
N GLN A 167 -6.42 -2.53 -4.66
CA GLN A 167 -7.64 -1.99 -4.05
C GLN A 167 -8.14 -2.89 -2.91
N GLY A 168 -8.78 -2.31 -1.91
CA GLY A 168 -9.49 -3.07 -0.88
C GLY A 168 -10.76 -3.71 -1.46
N LEU A 169 -10.93 -5.02 -1.30
CA LEU A 169 -12.02 -5.79 -1.92
C LEU A 169 -13.42 -5.28 -1.56
N ASN A 170 -13.60 -4.76 -0.35
CA ASN A 170 -14.89 -4.26 0.15
C ASN A 170 -14.95 -2.72 0.16
N GLU A 171 -13.92 -2.04 -0.33
CA GLU A 171 -13.89 -0.59 -0.38
C GLU A 171 -14.60 -0.08 -1.64
N ARG A 172 -15.42 0.95 -1.46
CA ARG A 172 -16.05 1.67 -2.56
C ARG A 172 -15.42 3.03 -2.69
N TYR A 173 -14.74 3.27 -3.79
CA TYR A 173 -14.09 4.54 -4.06
C TYR A 173 -15.05 5.49 -4.75
N ARG A 174 -15.00 6.78 -4.39
CA ARG A 174 -15.82 7.85 -4.96
C ARG A 174 -14.93 9.02 -5.36
N ILE A 175 -15.26 9.65 -6.48
CA ILE A 175 -14.57 10.85 -6.93
C ILE A 175 -14.72 11.95 -5.85
N GLY A 176 -13.62 12.64 -5.54
CA GLY A 176 -13.54 13.62 -4.47
C GLY A 176 -13.30 13.04 -3.06
N GLN A 177 -13.28 11.73 -2.90
CA GLN A 177 -12.98 11.09 -1.62
C GLN A 177 -11.50 11.26 -1.26
N ARG A 178 -11.24 11.69 -0.02
CA ARG A 178 -9.89 11.74 0.55
C ARG A 178 -9.53 10.37 1.10
N LEU A 179 -8.36 9.86 0.74
CA LEU A 179 -7.87 8.54 1.14
C LEU A 179 -6.41 8.63 1.59
N ARG A 180 -6.05 7.82 2.57
CA ARG A 180 -4.66 7.52 2.91
C ARG A 180 -4.24 6.27 2.14
N VAL A 181 -3.18 6.35 1.38
CA VAL A 181 -2.67 5.25 0.55
C VAL A 181 -1.21 5.00 0.87
N TYR A 182 -0.80 3.76 0.74
CA TYR A 182 0.60 3.35 0.86
C TYR A 182 1.29 3.49 -0.49
N LEU A 183 2.40 4.23 -0.55
CA LEU A 183 3.19 4.36 -1.77
C LEU A 183 4.02 3.09 -1.95
N LEU A 184 3.59 2.25 -2.89
CA LEU A 184 4.21 0.95 -3.15
C LEU A 184 5.50 1.11 -3.96
N GLU A 185 5.42 1.82 -5.07
CA GLU A 185 6.50 1.93 -6.03
C GLU A 185 6.43 3.26 -6.79
N VAL A 186 7.60 3.79 -7.12
CA VAL A 186 7.78 4.94 -8.02
C VAL A 186 8.51 4.45 -9.26
N ALA A 187 7.79 4.27 -10.37
CA ALA A 187 8.34 3.78 -11.62
C ALA A 187 8.59 4.94 -12.59
N GLN A 188 9.77 4.96 -13.19
CA GLN A 188 10.07 5.93 -14.25
C GLN A 188 9.67 5.37 -15.61
N THR A 189 8.81 6.08 -16.33
CA THR A 189 8.40 5.71 -17.69
C THR A 189 8.78 6.81 -18.69
N PRO A 190 8.82 6.49 -20.00
CA PRO A 190 9.09 7.51 -21.03
C PRO A 190 8.10 8.69 -21.04
N ARG A 191 6.93 8.52 -20.40
CA ARG A 191 5.90 9.56 -20.28
C ARG A 191 5.95 10.33 -18.96
N GLY A 192 6.88 9.97 -18.08
CA GLY A 192 7.08 10.54 -16.74
C GLY A 192 6.99 9.52 -15.62
N PRO A 193 7.18 9.95 -14.35
CA PRO A 193 7.08 9.09 -13.18
C PRO A 193 5.63 8.61 -12.99
N VAL A 194 5.48 7.32 -12.72
CA VAL A 194 4.21 6.70 -12.37
C VAL A 194 4.28 6.25 -10.92
N LEU A 195 3.41 6.77 -10.09
CA LEU A 195 3.31 6.44 -8.67
C LEU A 195 2.27 5.33 -8.50
N ILE A 196 2.71 4.16 -8.04
CA ILE A 196 1.81 3.03 -7.76
C ILE A 196 1.51 3.03 -6.26
N VAL A 197 0.24 3.10 -5.93
CA VAL A 197 -0.23 3.13 -4.53
C VAL A 197 -1.14 1.96 -4.23
N SER A 198 -1.16 1.55 -2.96
CA SER A 198 -1.89 0.39 -2.49
C SER A 198 -2.74 0.70 -1.26
N ARG A 199 -3.94 0.07 -1.23
CA ARG A 199 -4.79 -0.04 -0.05
C ARG A 199 -4.87 -1.47 0.49
N SER A 200 -4.40 -2.46 -0.30
CA SER A 200 -4.40 -3.88 0.07
C SER A 200 -3.13 -4.32 0.80
N HIS A 201 -2.02 -3.61 0.63
CA HIS A 201 -0.71 -4.00 1.14
C HIS A 201 -0.66 -4.05 2.68
N PRO A 202 -0.03 -5.08 3.30
CA PRO A 202 0.07 -5.20 4.76
C PRO A 202 0.79 -4.03 5.44
N ASN A 203 1.77 -3.44 4.78
CA ASN A 203 2.51 -2.30 5.32
C ASN A 203 1.66 -1.04 5.50
N LEU A 204 0.55 -0.88 4.74
CA LEU A 204 -0.40 0.19 5.02
C LEU A 204 -0.88 0.11 6.48
N LEU A 205 -1.26 -1.09 6.92
CA LEU A 205 -1.72 -1.29 8.30
C LEU A 205 -0.60 -1.01 9.32
N ARG A 206 0.63 -1.46 9.05
CA ARG A 206 1.80 -1.17 9.90
C ARG A 206 2.00 0.34 10.07
N ARG A 207 2.02 1.08 8.96
CA ARG A 207 2.18 2.54 8.98
C ARG A 207 1.02 3.28 9.64
N LEU A 208 -0.22 2.77 9.50
CA LEU A 208 -1.37 3.34 10.23
C LEU A 208 -1.21 3.18 11.75
N PHE A 209 -0.71 2.03 12.21
CA PHE A 209 -0.39 1.84 13.62
C PHE A 209 0.73 2.77 14.09
N GLU A 210 1.78 2.98 13.29
CA GLU A 210 2.87 3.91 13.60
C GLU A 210 2.37 5.36 13.75
N LEU A 211 1.37 5.75 12.94
CA LEU A 211 0.76 7.09 13.03
C LEU A 211 -0.18 7.26 14.23
N GLU A 212 -0.93 6.20 14.60
CA GLU A 212 -1.97 6.29 15.64
C GLU A 212 -1.44 5.95 17.03
N VAL A 213 -0.36 5.15 17.13
CA VAL A 213 0.19 4.62 18.37
C VAL A 213 1.59 5.20 18.62
N PRO A 214 1.72 6.22 19.46
CA PRO A 214 3.02 6.86 19.76
C PRO A 214 4.08 5.89 20.30
N GLU A 215 3.66 4.84 21.03
CA GLU A 215 4.54 3.83 21.61
C GLU A 215 5.20 2.97 20.53
N ILE A 216 4.55 2.80 19.37
CA ILE A 216 5.14 2.13 18.21
C ILE A 216 6.11 3.09 17.50
N TYR A 217 5.71 4.34 17.32
CA TYR A 217 6.57 5.36 16.72
C TYR A 217 7.87 5.55 17.48
N ASN A 218 7.81 5.56 18.82
CA ASN A 218 8.96 5.70 19.71
C ASN A 218 9.77 4.40 19.85
N GLY A 219 9.31 3.28 19.27
CA GLY A 219 9.98 1.98 19.33
C GLY A 219 9.86 1.25 20.67
N THR A 220 9.00 1.71 21.58
CA THR A 220 8.70 1.04 22.86
C THR A 220 7.91 -0.25 22.64
N VAL A 221 6.98 -0.21 21.70
CA VAL A 221 6.20 -1.35 21.18
C VAL A 221 6.64 -1.62 19.76
N GLU A 222 6.80 -2.89 19.40
CA GLU A 222 7.23 -3.31 18.07
C GLU A 222 6.18 -4.22 17.42
N ILE A 223 5.87 -3.97 16.14
CA ILE A 223 5.05 -4.87 15.33
C ILE A 223 5.96 -5.93 14.71
N LYS A 224 5.85 -7.18 15.18
CA LYS A 224 6.63 -8.32 14.69
C LYS A 224 6.10 -8.88 13.38
N ALA A 225 4.80 -9.08 13.28
CA ALA A 225 4.18 -9.65 12.08
C ALA A 225 2.80 -9.05 11.84
N VAL A 226 2.40 -9.00 10.57
CA VAL A 226 1.07 -8.59 10.13
C VAL A 226 0.54 -9.61 9.14
N ALA A 227 -0.62 -10.18 9.43
CA ALA A 227 -1.38 -11.03 8.51
C ALA A 227 -2.66 -10.29 8.14
N ARG A 228 -2.85 -10.00 6.84
CA ARG A 228 -3.95 -9.16 6.36
C ARG A 228 -4.74 -9.85 5.25
N GLU A 229 -6.06 -9.78 5.36
CA GLU A 229 -7.02 -10.00 4.29
C GLU A 229 -7.76 -8.68 4.08
N ALA A 230 -7.25 -7.88 3.14
CA ALA A 230 -7.68 -6.52 2.90
C ALA A 230 -9.21 -6.39 2.73
N GLY A 231 -9.81 -5.46 3.46
CA GLY A 231 -11.26 -5.22 3.47
C GLY A 231 -12.08 -6.20 4.30
N TYR A 232 -11.47 -7.22 4.90
CA TYR A 232 -12.17 -8.20 5.76
C TYR A 232 -11.65 -8.19 7.20
N ARG A 233 -10.48 -8.75 7.41
CA ARG A 233 -9.89 -8.90 8.74
C ARG A 233 -8.38 -8.96 8.69
N SER A 234 -7.74 -8.43 9.73
CA SER A 234 -6.29 -8.45 9.90
C SER A 234 -5.90 -8.87 11.30
N LYS A 235 -4.73 -9.49 11.42
CA LYS A 235 -4.09 -9.78 12.71
C LYS A 235 -2.73 -9.13 12.75
N VAL A 236 -2.42 -8.51 13.88
CA VAL A 236 -1.16 -7.80 14.13
C VAL A 236 -0.52 -8.37 15.39
N ALA A 237 0.67 -8.93 15.26
CA ALA A 237 1.45 -9.41 16.38
C ALA A 237 2.38 -8.31 16.88
N VAL A 238 2.23 -7.96 18.16
CA VAL A 238 2.98 -6.88 18.80
C VAL A 238 3.74 -7.39 20.03
N THR A 239 4.87 -6.78 20.33
CA THR A 239 5.66 -7.04 21.53
C THR A 239 6.17 -5.74 22.14
N ALA A 240 6.32 -5.70 23.45
CA ALA A 240 6.98 -4.59 24.11
C ALA A 240 8.49 -4.86 24.23
N ARG A 241 9.32 -3.84 24.03
CA ARG A 241 10.76 -3.91 24.27
C ARG A 241 11.11 -3.66 25.73
N GLN A 242 10.21 -3.00 26.46
CA GLN A 242 10.40 -2.69 27.88
C GLN A 242 9.46 -3.53 28.73
N GLU A 243 9.97 -4.06 29.83
CA GLU A 243 9.16 -4.80 30.80
C GLU A 243 8.13 -3.88 31.48
N GLY A 244 6.96 -4.42 31.75
CA GLY A 244 5.86 -3.70 32.40
C GLY A 244 4.93 -2.92 31.48
N ILE A 245 5.16 -2.93 30.16
CA ILE A 245 4.27 -2.31 29.18
C ILE A 245 3.41 -3.38 28.52
N ASP A 246 2.09 -3.15 28.50
CA ASP A 246 1.16 -3.98 27.74
C ASP A 246 1.10 -3.53 26.27
N PRO A 247 1.72 -4.27 25.33
CA PRO A 247 1.76 -3.86 23.93
C PRO A 247 0.38 -3.89 23.26
N VAL A 248 -0.49 -4.79 23.68
CA VAL A 248 -1.86 -4.90 23.14
C VAL A 248 -2.70 -3.72 23.62
N GLY A 249 -2.63 -3.40 24.91
CA GLY A 249 -3.33 -2.26 25.49
C GLY A 249 -2.91 -0.93 24.87
N CYS A 250 -1.62 -0.72 24.58
CA CYS A 250 -1.12 0.47 23.88
C CYS A 250 -1.71 0.61 22.48
N CYS A 251 -1.80 -0.48 21.72
CA CYS A 251 -2.35 -0.49 20.36
C CYS A 251 -3.87 -0.30 20.32
N VAL A 252 -4.58 -0.90 21.26
CA VAL A 252 -6.05 -0.78 21.37
C VAL A 252 -6.44 0.61 21.86
N GLY A 253 -5.71 1.13 22.85
CA GLY A 253 -5.96 2.43 23.46
C GLY A 253 -7.15 2.43 24.41
N LEU A 254 -7.36 3.57 25.06
CA LEU A 254 -8.45 3.73 26.03
C LEU A 254 -9.80 3.48 25.37
N ARG A 255 -10.58 2.50 25.86
CA ARG A 255 -11.86 2.10 25.31
C ARG A 255 -11.83 1.70 23.82
N GLY A 256 -10.67 1.34 23.30
CA GLY A 256 -10.51 0.93 21.90
C GLY A 256 -10.51 2.08 20.88
N ILE A 257 -10.31 3.32 21.28
CA ILE A 257 -10.38 4.48 20.38
C ILE A 257 -9.32 4.40 19.29
N ARG A 258 -8.06 4.05 19.62
CA ARG A 258 -6.97 4.00 18.64
C ARG A 258 -7.23 2.96 17.56
N ILE A 259 -7.55 1.74 17.94
CA ILE A 259 -7.85 0.69 16.97
C ILE A 259 -9.10 1.02 16.14
N GLN A 260 -10.11 1.67 16.75
CA GLN A 260 -11.31 2.08 16.03
C GLN A 260 -11.03 3.15 14.97
N ASN A 261 -10.10 4.07 15.21
CA ASN A 261 -9.67 5.05 14.23
C ASN A 261 -9.04 4.37 13.01
N ILE A 262 -8.19 3.35 13.23
CA ILE A 262 -7.59 2.57 12.14
C ILE A 262 -8.66 1.77 11.38
N VAL A 263 -9.59 1.12 12.10
CA VAL A 263 -10.72 0.39 11.51
C VAL A 263 -11.58 1.30 10.63
N ASN A 264 -11.85 2.52 11.09
CA ASN A 264 -12.63 3.52 10.35
C ASN A 264 -11.87 3.99 9.08
N GLU A 265 -10.55 4.19 9.17
CA GLU A 265 -9.71 4.53 8.01
C GLU A 265 -9.73 3.42 6.95
N LEU A 266 -9.80 2.15 7.38
CA LEU A 266 -9.86 0.97 6.50
C LEU A 266 -11.30 0.54 6.17
N ASN A 267 -12.27 1.44 6.26
CA ASN A 267 -13.68 1.22 5.91
C ASN A 267 -14.32 0.01 6.62
N GLY A 268 -13.95 -0.25 7.87
CA GLY A 268 -14.55 -1.30 8.70
C GLY A 268 -13.82 -2.64 8.66
N GLU A 269 -12.59 -2.70 8.15
CA GLU A 269 -11.72 -3.89 8.25
C GLU A 269 -11.47 -4.21 9.74
N LYS A 270 -11.83 -5.44 10.16
CA LYS A 270 -11.64 -5.86 11.56
C LYS A 270 -10.17 -6.14 11.84
N ILE A 271 -9.69 -5.63 12.98
CA ILE A 271 -8.27 -5.78 13.35
C ILE A 271 -8.19 -6.46 14.71
N ASP A 272 -7.47 -7.58 14.77
CA ASP A 272 -7.13 -8.28 16.01
C ASP A 272 -5.65 -8.01 16.34
N VAL A 273 -5.39 -7.42 17.50
CA VAL A 273 -4.04 -7.25 18.02
C VAL A 273 -3.74 -8.39 18.98
N VAL A 274 -2.64 -9.09 18.76
CA VAL A 274 -2.22 -10.25 19.54
C VAL A 274 -0.82 -10.05 20.10
N ASN A 275 -0.58 -10.60 21.28
CA ASN A 275 0.76 -10.55 21.90
C ASN A 275 1.68 -11.56 21.21
N TRP A 276 2.82 -11.09 20.72
CA TRP A 276 3.87 -11.94 20.19
C TRP A 276 4.68 -12.56 21.35
N SER A 277 5.06 -13.82 21.18
CA SER A 277 5.94 -14.51 22.14
C SER A 277 7.08 -15.19 21.38
N PRO A 278 8.28 -15.29 21.97
CA PRO A 278 9.36 -16.10 21.41
C PRO A 278 9.04 -17.59 21.46
N ASP A 279 8.22 -18.03 22.42
CA ASP A 279 7.68 -19.39 22.44
C ASP A 279 6.60 -19.54 21.36
N THR A 280 6.88 -20.43 20.41
CA THR A 280 6.00 -20.70 19.25
C THR A 280 4.63 -21.22 19.69
N ALA A 281 4.58 -22.09 20.72
CA ALA A 281 3.32 -22.65 21.21
C ALA A 281 2.41 -21.55 21.78
N VAL A 282 2.98 -20.67 22.60
CA VAL A 282 2.29 -19.51 23.18
C VAL A 282 1.87 -18.54 22.10
N PHE A 283 2.75 -18.28 21.12
CA PHE A 283 2.43 -17.38 20.00
C PHE A 283 1.28 -17.89 19.14
N ILE A 284 1.25 -19.19 18.79
CA ILE A 284 0.16 -19.80 18.04
C ILE A 284 -1.16 -19.73 18.83
N ALA A 285 -1.11 -19.99 20.13
CA ALA A 285 -2.28 -19.86 20.99
C ALA A 285 -2.83 -18.41 20.98
N ASN A 286 -1.97 -17.41 21.10
CA ASN A 286 -2.34 -16.00 21.02
C ASN A 286 -2.87 -15.63 19.63
N ALA A 287 -2.28 -16.18 18.57
CA ALA A 287 -2.69 -15.90 17.19
C ALA A 287 -4.11 -16.40 16.86
N LEU A 288 -4.60 -17.42 17.57
CA LEU A 288 -5.96 -17.94 17.43
C LEU A 288 -7.02 -17.12 18.20
N SER A 289 -6.58 -16.10 18.97
CA SER A 289 -7.54 -15.18 19.61
C SER A 289 -8.63 -14.74 18.62
N PRO A 290 -9.92 -14.64 19.07
CA PRO A 290 -10.41 -14.67 20.45
C PRO A 290 -10.72 -16.06 21.01
N ALA A 291 -10.43 -17.17 20.29
CA ALA A 291 -10.58 -18.51 20.82
C ALA A 291 -9.52 -18.82 21.88
N GLN A 292 -9.91 -19.53 22.92
CA GLN A 292 -9.02 -20.01 23.98
C GLN A 292 -8.48 -21.39 23.61
N VAL A 293 -7.18 -21.54 23.65
CA VAL A 293 -6.48 -22.80 23.34
C VAL A 293 -6.19 -23.54 24.65
N VAL A 294 -6.48 -24.85 24.68
CA VAL A 294 -6.18 -25.72 25.84
C VAL A 294 -4.74 -26.23 25.77
N ALA A 295 -4.32 -26.71 24.62
CA ALA A 295 -2.98 -27.26 24.42
C ALA A 295 -2.51 -27.07 22.97
N VAL A 296 -1.21 -26.91 22.81
CA VAL A 296 -0.54 -26.86 21.49
C VAL A 296 0.55 -27.93 21.46
N LYS A 297 0.51 -28.80 20.48
CA LYS A 297 1.58 -29.76 20.16
C LYS A 297 2.30 -29.30 18.91
N LEU A 298 3.60 -29.09 18.98
CA LEU A 298 4.42 -28.66 17.87
C LEU A 298 5.14 -29.86 17.24
N ASN A 299 5.14 -29.93 15.93
CA ASN A 299 6.02 -30.77 15.14
C ASN A 299 6.93 -29.86 14.33
N GLU A 300 8.18 -29.73 14.76
CA GLU A 300 9.16 -28.84 14.16
C GLU A 300 9.61 -29.28 12.77
N GLU A 301 9.68 -30.59 12.52
CA GLU A 301 10.12 -31.15 11.23
C GLU A 301 9.18 -30.73 10.09
N GLU A 302 7.86 -30.80 10.33
CA GLU A 302 6.84 -30.45 9.34
C GLU A 302 6.35 -28.99 9.46
N LYS A 303 6.82 -28.23 10.45
CA LYS A 303 6.26 -26.91 10.86
C LYS A 303 4.74 -26.97 11.02
N ARG A 304 4.27 -28.01 11.69
CA ARG A 304 2.85 -28.27 11.94
C ARG A 304 2.56 -28.11 13.44
N ALA A 305 1.51 -27.41 13.76
CA ALA A 305 1.01 -27.26 15.13
C ALA A 305 -0.39 -27.89 15.22
N THR A 306 -0.55 -28.86 16.10
CA THR A 306 -1.87 -29.41 16.45
C THR A 306 -2.37 -28.67 17.69
N VAL A 307 -3.49 -27.98 17.53
CA VAL A 307 -4.06 -27.14 18.57
C VAL A 307 -5.36 -27.74 19.07
N VAL A 308 -5.44 -27.98 20.37
CA VAL A 308 -6.64 -28.51 21.04
C VAL A 308 -7.46 -27.36 21.60
N ILE A 309 -8.74 -27.33 21.23
CA ILE A 309 -9.67 -26.25 21.57
C ILE A 309 -10.95 -26.85 22.16
N PRO A 310 -11.59 -26.18 23.15
CA PRO A 310 -12.87 -26.63 23.68
C PRO A 310 -13.94 -26.67 22.58
N ASP A 311 -14.80 -27.69 22.55
CA ASP A 311 -15.80 -27.90 21.51
C ASP A 311 -16.69 -26.67 21.28
N ARG A 312 -17.02 -25.93 22.35
CA ARG A 312 -17.82 -24.71 22.28
C ARG A 312 -17.16 -23.58 21.51
N GLN A 313 -15.83 -23.60 21.41
CA GLN A 313 -15.04 -22.52 20.77
C GLN A 313 -14.48 -22.91 19.41
N LEU A 314 -14.73 -24.14 18.95
CA LEU A 314 -14.21 -24.65 17.68
C LEU A 314 -14.59 -23.75 16.49
N SER A 315 -15.88 -23.36 16.40
CA SER A 315 -16.36 -22.45 15.35
C SER A 315 -15.72 -21.06 15.43
N LEU A 316 -15.40 -20.59 16.64
CA LEU A 316 -14.72 -19.29 16.85
C LEU A 316 -13.25 -19.36 16.43
N ALA A 317 -12.58 -20.47 16.71
CA ALA A 317 -11.20 -20.70 16.33
C ALA A 317 -11.03 -20.80 14.81
N ILE A 318 -11.90 -21.54 14.14
CA ILE A 318 -11.93 -21.64 12.68
C ILE A 318 -12.29 -20.27 12.08
N GLY A 319 -13.30 -19.62 12.63
CA GLY A 319 -13.86 -18.38 12.11
C GLY A 319 -14.68 -18.56 10.85
N LYS A 320 -15.30 -17.47 10.37
CA LYS A 320 -16.09 -17.48 9.14
C LYS A 320 -15.20 -17.87 7.96
N GLU A 321 -15.58 -18.90 7.20
CA GLU A 321 -14.85 -19.39 6.03
C GLU A 321 -13.36 -19.74 6.32
N GLY A 322 -13.05 -20.14 7.56
CA GLY A 322 -11.67 -20.46 7.97
C GLY A 322 -10.74 -19.25 8.10
N GLN A 323 -11.27 -18.04 8.14
CA GLN A 323 -10.49 -16.80 8.11
C GLN A 323 -9.56 -16.66 9.33
N ASN A 324 -10.04 -17.04 10.52
CA ASN A 324 -9.24 -16.89 11.74
C ASN A 324 -7.99 -17.79 11.71
N VAL A 325 -8.16 -19.07 11.33
CA VAL A 325 -7.03 -20.01 11.17
C VAL A 325 -6.10 -19.56 10.06
N ARG A 326 -6.64 -19.16 8.90
CA ARG A 326 -5.83 -18.74 7.76
C ARG A 326 -4.94 -17.54 8.11
N LEU A 327 -5.49 -16.56 8.85
CA LEU A 327 -4.72 -15.43 9.35
C LEU A 327 -3.69 -15.85 10.40
N ALA A 328 -4.02 -16.77 11.29
CA ALA A 328 -3.08 -17.30 12.27
C ALA A 328 -1.93 -18.06 11.61
N VAL A 329 -2.20 -18.88 10.58
CA VAL A 329 -1.18 -19.53 9.76
C VAL A 329 -0.26 -18.53 9.07
N LYS A 330 -0.82 -17.49 8.44
CA LYS A 330 -0.03 -16.42 7.81
C LYS A 330 0.82 -15.63 8.82
N LEU A 331 0.30 -15.44 10.03
CA LEU A 331 0.95 -14.67 11.08
C LEU A 331 2.12 -15.43 11.71
N SER A 332 1.91 -16.73 12.02
CA SER A 332 2.89 -17.58 12.67
C SER A 332 3.88 -18.25 11.70
N GLY A 333 3.49 -18.45 10.45
CA GLY A 333 4.24 -19.21 9.46
C GLY A 333 4.18 -20.74 9.68
N TRP A 334 3.29 -21.21 10.58
CA TRP A 334 3.09 -22.63 10.89
C TRP A 334 1.76 -23.12 10.32
N ARG A 335 1.71 -24.38 9.90
CA ARG A 335 0.45 -25.06 9.57
C ARG A 335 -0.27 -25.38 10.87
N ILE A 336 -1.54 -24.97 10.99
CA ILE A 336 -2.31 -25.13 12.21
C ILE A 336 -3.45 -26.09 11.95
N ASP A 337 -3.42 -27.24 12.64
CA ASP A 337 -4.49 -28.24 12.66
C ASP A 337 -5.27 -28.09 13.96
N ILE A 338 -6.57 -27.87 13.85
CA ILE A 338 -7.45 -27.67 15.00
C ILE A 338 -8.18 -28.98 15.30
N LYS A 339 -8.07 -29.45 16.55
CA LYS A 339 -8.84 -30.58 17.09
C LYS A 339 -9.72 -30.14 18.24
N SER A 340 -10.88 -30.78 18.37
CA SER A 340 -11.71 -30.57 19.54
C SER A 340 -11.10 -31.26 20.77
N ALA A 341 -11.46 -30.80 21.97
CA ALA A 341 -10.99 -31.43 23.20
C ALA A 341 -11.47 -32.88 23.28
N SER A 342 -12.72 -33.13 22.88
CA SER A 342 -13.32 -34.46 22.83
C SER A 342 -12.63 -35.41 21.85
N ASP A 343 -12.21 -34.94 20.68
CA ASP A 343 -11.46 -35.74 19.70
C ASP A 343 -10.05 -36.04 20.18
N ALA A 344 -9.39 -35.08 20.79
CA ALA A 344 -8.06 -35.26 21.36
C ALA A 344 -8.03 -36.25 22.54
N GLU A 345 -9.09 -36.29 23.36
CA GLU A 345 -9.26 -37.24 24.44
C GLU A 345 -9.53 -38.67 23.91
N ARG A 346 -10.33 -38.79 22.85
CA ARG A 346 -10.57 -40.09 22.18
C ARG A 346 -9.28 -40.65 21.58
N GLU A 347 -8.54 -39.86 20.84
CA GLU A 347 -7.24 -40.29 20.28
C GLU A 347 -6.24 -40.71 21.36
N ARG A 348 -6.21 -40.01 22.50
CA ARG A 348 -5.38 -40.44 23.64
C ARG A 348 -5.84 -41.74 24.27
N ALA A 349 -7.15 -41.93 24.42
CA ALA A 349 -7.72 -43.13 24.97
C ALA A 349 -7.54 -44.35 24.02
N GLU A 350 -7.53 -44.12 22.71
CA GLU A 350 -7.23 -45.14 21.71
C GLU A 350 -5.75 -45.50 21.70
N ALA A 351 -4.85 -44.50 21.75
CA ALA A 351 -3.39 -44.71 21.83
C ALA A 351 -2.97 -45.43 23.12
N THR A 352 -3.60 -45.11 24.27
CA THR A 352 -3.32 -45.86 25.52
C THR A 352 -3.80 -47.29 25.48
N LYS A 353 -4.90 -47.60 24.78
CA LYS A 353 -5.39 -48.99 24.58
C LYS A 353 -4.49 -49.78 23.64
N GLU A 354 -3.93 -49.13 22.61
CA GLU A 354 -2.96 -49.74 21.70
C GLU A 354 -1.63 -50.02 22.41
N GLU A 355 -1.16 -49.14 23.30
CA GLU A 355 0.02 -49.37 24.12
C GLU A 355 -0.20 -50.46 25.18
N GLU A 356 -1.36 -50.47 25.85
CA GLU A 356 -1.71 -51.56 26.80
C GLU A 356 -1.93 -52.88 26.09
N GLY A 357 -2.45 -52.90 24.86
CA GLY A 357 -2.56 -54.11 24.03
C GLY A 357 -1.24 -54.67 23.54
N ALA A 358 -0.27 -53.78 23.26
CA ALA A 358 1.06 -54.22 22.82
C ALA A 358 1.94 -54.79 23.95
N VAL A 359 1.66 -54.41 25.23
CA VAL A 359 2.36 -54.91 26.41
C VAL A 359 1.78 -56.25 26.88
N ALA A 360 0.53 -56.59 26.46
CA ALA A 360 -0.13 -57.85 26.84
C ALA A 360 0.28 -59.08 25.99
N ASP A 361 0.98 -58.88 24.87
CA ASP A 361 1.40 -59.98 23.97
C ASP A 361 2.86 -60.47 24.20
N GLU A 362 3.58 -59.96 25.22
CA GLU A 362 4.97 -60.34 25.50
C GLU A 362 5.15 -61.02 26.87
N GLU A 363 4.14 -61.74 27.39
CA GLU A 363 4.31 -62.64 28.53
C GLU A 363 3.91 -64.07 28.20
N LEU A 364 4.91 -64.95 28.01
CA LEU A 364 4.95 -66.39 28.40
C LEU A 364 6.30 -66.95 27.98
N PRO A 365 7.00 -67.86 28.75
CA PRO A 365 6.41 -68.90 29.60
C PRO A 365 7.05 -69.07 31.00
N ALA A 366 6.25 -69.57 31.91
CA ALA A 366 6.66 -70.11 33.20
C ALA A 366 7.50 -71.35 33.12
N PRO A 367 8.26 -71.76 34.21
CA PRO A 367 7.92 -72.98 34.86
C PRO A 367 7.83 -72.93 36.38
N MET A 368 6.90 -73.69 36.91
CA MET A 368 6.68 -74.15 38.28
C MET A 368 7.75 -75.18 38.74
N PRO A 369 7.70 -75.67 40.00
CA PRO A 369 7.55 -75.10 41.31
C PRO A 369 8.60 -75.64 42.30
N GLU A 370 8.76 -75.08 43.50
CA GLU A 370 9.17 -75.86 44.67
C GLU A 370 8.70 -75.23 46.00
N LEU A 371 8.05 -76.14 46.74
CA LEU A 371 7.53 -75.97 48.08
C LEU A 371 8.63 -75.80 49.13
N VAL A 372 8.51 -74.89 50.05
CA VAL A 372 8.86 -75.07 51.49
C VAL A 372 8.05 -74.10 52.36
N GLU A 373 7.22 -74.61 53.22
CA GLU A 373 6.59 -73.99 54.38
C GLU A 373 7.57 -73.98 55.58
N PRO A 374 7.11 -73.53 56.78
CA PRO A 374 6.94 -72.17 57.27
C PRO A 374 7.75 -71.87 58.53
N THR A 375 7.90 -70.65 58.91
CA THR A 375 8.09 -70.34 60.35
C THR A 375 7.53 -69.00 60.72
N LEU A 376 6.58 -69.08 61.66
CA LEU A 376 6.02 -68.00 62.45
C LEU A 376 7.06 -67.33 63.34
N VAL A 377 7.10 -65.98 63.34
CA VAL A 377 7.36 -65.24 64.60
C VAL A 377 6.50 -63.97 64.55
N ALA A 378 5.61 -63.92 65.52
CA ALA A 378 4.81 -62.77 65.87
C ALA A 378 5.65 -61.68 66.55
N ALA A 379 5.41 -60.41 66.22
CA ALA A 379 5.63 -59.31 67.13
C ALA A 379 4.60 -58.24 66.89
N GLU A 380 3.69 -58.11 67.86
CA GLU A 380 2.75 -57.02 68.04
C GLU A 380 3.49 -55.68 68.17
N VAL A 381 2.99 -54.64 67.58
CA VAL A 381 2.93 -53.31 68.23
C VAL A 381 1.76 -52.52 67.59
N SER A 382 0.89 -52.07 68.46
CA SER A 382 -0.37 -51.36 68.36
C SER A 382 -0.27 -49.94 67.75
N PRO A 383 -1.40 -49.35 67.42
CA PRO A 383 -1.50 -48.20 66.51
C PRO A 383 -1.39 -46.86 67.24
N LYS A 384 -0.76 -45.90 66.61
CA LYS A 384 -0.86 -44.46 67.00
C LYS A 384 -1.63 -43.72 65.93
N THR A 385 -2.81 -43.32 66.36
CA THR A 385 -3.72 -42.27 65.94
C THR A 385 -3.07 -41.16 65.12
N ALA A 386 -3.47 -41.03 63.85
CA ALA A 386 -3.30 -39.83 63.08
C ALA A 386 -4.62 -39.06 63.01
N ALA A 387 -4.59 -37.86 63.58
CA ALA A 387 -5.75 -36.97 63.65
C ALA A 387 -6.20 -36.50 62.26
N LYS A 388 -7.45 -36.70 61.99
CA LYS A 388 -8.19 -35.99 60.91
C LYS A 388 -8.17 -34.49 61.20
N ARG A 389 -7.59 -33.71 60.33
CA ARG A 389 -7.80 -32.28 60.25
C ARG A 389 -9.04 -32.07 59.37
N GLU A 390 -10.16 -31.80 60.02
CA GLU A 390 -11.36 -31.25 59.37
C GLU A 390 -11.12 -29.79 59.01
N LEU A 391 -11.26 -29.47 57.74
CA LEU A 391 -11.36 -28.09 57.27
C LEU A 391 -12.77 -27.57 57.61
N ARG A 392 -12.81 -26.66 58.59
CA ARG A 392 -14.01 -25.90 58.90
C ARG A 392 -14.20 -24.82 57.87
N PHE A 393 -15.26 -24.91 57.08
CA PHE A 393 -15.82 -23.79 56.31
C PHE A 393 -16.43 -22.77 57.31
N ALA A 394 -16.01 -21.53 57.18
CA ALA A 394 -16.63 -20.42 57.89
C ALA A 394 -17.87 -19.97 57.11
N GLU A 395 -19.00 -20.54 57.46
CA GLU A 395 -20.30 -19.92 57.27
C GLU A 395 -20.59 -19.05 58.50
N ASP A 396 -21.10 -17.84 58.18
CA ASP A 396 -21.73 -16.86 59.05
C ASP A 396 -21.01 -15.51 59.12
N ILE A 397 -21.22 -14.72 58.07
CA ILE A 397 -21.42 -13.28 58.26
C ILE A 397 -22.61 -12.87 57.41
N ALA A 398 -23.75 -12.81 58.08
CA ALA A 398 -24.98 -12.21 57.59
C ALA A 398 -24.80 -10.68 57.45
N VAL A 399 -24.74 -10.15 56.26
CA VAL A 399 -24.93 -8.71 56.03
C VAL A 399 -26.23 -8.51 55.24
N LYS A 400 -27.12 -7.78 55.90
CA LYS A 400 -28.44 -7.38 55.45
C LYS A 400 -28.44 -6.76 54.04
N ALA A 401 -29.32 -7.29 53.16
CA ALA A 401 -29.63 -6.70 51.86
C ALA A 401 -30.45 -5.41 52.04
N PRO A 402 -30.20 -4.38 51.20
CA PRO A 402 -31.14 -3.27 51.06
C PRO A 402 -32.23 -3.59 50.04
N VAL A 403 -33.42 -3.21 50.44
CA VAL A 403 -34.72 -3.35 49.79
C VAL A 403 -34.78 -2.74 48.40
N LYS A 404 -35.27 -3.48 47.41
CA LYS A 404 -35.69 -2.99 46.10
C LYS A 404 -37.00 -2.24 46.18
N PRO A 405 -37.18 -1.09 45.56
CA PRO A 405 -38.51 -0.57 45.27
C PRO A 405 -39.05 -1.17 43.96
N GLN A 406 -40.17 -1.82 44.08
CA GLN A 406 -41.00 -2.25 42.97
C GLN A 406 -41.62 -1.04 42.27
N THR A 407 -41.45 -0.91 40.98
CA THR A 407 -42.36 -0.06 40.20
C THR A 407 -43.12 -0.91 39.19
N LYS A 408 -44.43 -0.75 39.32
CA LYS A 408 -45.49 -1.44 38.65
C LYS A 408 -45.54 -1.16 37.15
N THR A 409 -45.66 -2.21 36.37
CA THR A 409 -46.12 -2.20 34.98
C THR A 409 -47.51 -1.57 34.85
N LYS A 410 -47.64 -0.59 33.95
CA LYS A 410 -48.93 -0.22 33.34
C LYS A 410 -48.83 -0.31 31.82
N LYS A 411 -49.48 -1.36 31.28
CA LYS A 411 -49.96 -1.40 29.89
C LYS A 411 -50.88 -0.23 29.63
N ARG A 412 -50.70 0.50 28.55
CA ARG A 412 -51.74 1.33 27.98
C ARG A 412 -51.81 1.18 26.47
N LYS A 413 -52.99 0.78 26.04
CA LYS A 413 -53.48 0.53 24.69
C LYS A 413 -53.54 1.83 23.86
N LYS A 414 -53.47 1.60 22.53
CA LYS A 414 -53.87 2.44 21.39
C LYS A 414 -54.99 3.44 21.66
N LYS A 415 -54.87 4.66 21.10
CA LYS A 415 -55.99 5.30 20.36
C LYS A 415 -55.43 6.35 19.40
N ALA A 416 -55.91 6.29 18.17
CA ALA A 416 -55.78 7.26 17.09
C ALA A 416 -56.77 8.42 17.28
N ALA A 417 -56.36 9.64 16.88
CA ALA A 417 -57.19 10.75 16.43
C ALA A 417 -56.23 11.88 16.04
N ARG A 418 -56.03 12.24 14.77
CA ARG A 418 -56.84 13.13 13.91
C ARG A 418 -57.17 14.51 14.54
N ARG A 419 -56.46 15.58 14.04
CA ARG A 419 -56.89 16.95 13.80
C ARG A 419 -55.64 17.70 13.28
N LYS A 420 -55.56 18.16 12.04
CA LYS A 420 -56.17 19.23 11.22
C LYS A 420 -55.82 20.63 11.72
N GLU A 421 -55.29 21.38 10.72
CA GLU A 421 -55.31 22.83 10.48
C GLU A 421 -54.17 23.62 11.13
N SER A 422 -53.47 24.51 10.46
CA SER A 422 -53.70 25.40 9.27
C SER A 422 -52.38 25.92 8.77
N ALA A 423 -52.17 26.00 7.42
CA ALA A 423 -52.08 27.18 6.55
C ALA A 423 -50.89 28.10 6.86
N GLU A 424 -50.16 28.61 5.95
CA GLU A 424 -50.15 29.11 4.58
C GLU A 424 -48.68 29.48 4.28
N ASP A 425 -48.13 29.34 3.15
CA ASP A 425 -47.96 30.08 1.91
C ASP A 425 -46.97 29.34 1.02
N GLY A 426 -47.17 29.02 -0.06
CA GLY A 426 -47.50 29.35 -1.41
C GLY A 426 -46.34 29.85 -2.23
N ILE A 427 -45.73 29.00 -3.08
CA ILE A 427 -45.30 29.41 -4.43
C ILE A 427 -45.23 28.19 -5.33
N LYS A 428 -46.17 28.11 -6.26
CA LYS A 428 -46.21 27.18 -7.40
C LYS A 428 -45.33 27.73 -8.51
N LEU A 429 -44.42 26.97 -9.05
CA LEU A 429 -43.86 27.18 -10.39
C LEU A 429 -44.21 25.99 -11.31
N LYS A 430 -44.82 26.39 -12.40
CA LYS A 430 -45.46 25.61 -13.49
C LYS A 430 -44.44 24.71 -14.23
N LYS A 431 -44.83 23.47 -14.44
CA LYS A 431 -44.38 22.62 -15.55
C LYS A 431 -44.83 23.22 -16.89
N GLN A 432 -43.92 23.43 -17.81
CA GLN A 432 -44.22 23.52 -19.24
C GLN A 432 -43.66 22.29 -19.94
N ARG A 433 -44.62 21.49 -20.42
CA ARG A 433 -44.44 20.50 -21.49
C ARG A 433 -44.33 21.25 -22.82
N ARG A 434 -43.36 20.92 -23.64
CA ARG A 434 -43.47 21.03 -25.11
C ARG A 434 -42.97 19.73 -25.73
N GLY A 435 -43.81 19.17 -26.54
CA GLY A 435 -43.60 18.02 -27.37
C GLY A 435 -42.98 18.38 -28.72
N PRO A 436 -42.92 17.44 -29.66
CA PRO A 436 -41.92 17.38 -30.73
C PRO A 436 -42.46 17.98 -32.05
N ASP A 437 -41.55 18.54 -32.85
CA ASP A 437 -41.72 18.72 -34.31
C ASP A 437 -40.33 18.65 -34.96
N THR A 438 -40.15 17.61 -35.75
CA THR A 438 -40.06 17.47 -37.23
C THR A 438 -38.94 18.25 -37.90
N ALA A 439 -38.02 17.46 -38.46
CA ALA A 439 -37.44 17.39 -39.80
C ALA A 439 -37.21 18.70 -40.57
N GLU A 440 -36.02 18.82 -41.10
CA GLU A 440 -35.75 18.94 -42.55
C GLU A 440 -34.29 19.34 -42.77
N ASP A 441 -33.65 18.58 -43.58
CA ASP A 441 -32.59 18.74 -44.57
C ASP A 441 -31.93 20.14 -44.67
N ASP A 442 -30.61 20.18 -44.71
CA ASP A 442 -29.91 20.70 -45.89
C ASP A 442 -28.42 20.29 -45.92
N GLU A 443 -28.05 19.71 -47.02
CA GLU A 443 -26.71 19.50 -47.54
C GLU A 443 -26.06 20.85 -47.88
N SER A 444 -24.75 20.91 -47.74
CA SER A 444 -23.75 21.47 -48.66
C SER A 444 -22.45 21.66 -47.93
N GLU A 445 -21.43 20.87 -48.26
CA GLU A 445 -20.36 21.08 -49.22
C GLU A 445 -19.40 22.24 -48.90
N PHE A 446 -18.16 21.85 -49.01
CA PHE A 446 -16.95 22.59 -49.35
C PHE A 446 -16.02 23.16 -48.29
N TYR A 447 -14.89 22.62 -48.37
CA TYR A 447 -13.46 22.90 -48.28
C TYR A 447 -12.75 22.46 -47.03
#